data_918f081ea1c5ab57ad94f7e4b2bd512f
#
_entry.id   918f081ea1c5ab57ad94f7e4b2bd512f
#
_cell.length_a   1.000
_cell.length_b   1.000
_cell.length_c   1.000
_cell.angle_alpha   90.00
_cell.angle_beta   90.00
_cell.angle_gamma   90.00
#
_symmetry.space_group_name_H-M   'P 1'
#
loop_
_entity.id
_entity.type
_entity.pdbx_description
1 polymer ?
#
loop_
_entity_poly.entity_id
_entity_poly.type
_entity_poly.pdbx_seq_one_letter_code
_entity_poly.pdbx_strand_id
1 'polypeptide(L)'
;DWRIIATMNEYDKNALFDMSYAFMRRFAIIRVGLPDNYADVVGTWANAASIMPDIVTNMKEIITEHMNKREIGPAIFKSIIAYMIDRLKMGSKHLLYYAEALSIFLIPQLQGIDEDIVRSFADTIVSFLSSDKAAQKHFVENLYAITGYLIE
;
A
#
# COMPACT_ATOMS: atom_id res chain seq x y z
N ASP A 1 -32.73 -21.76 -11.45
CA ASP A 1 -32.36 -21.00 -10.25
C ASP A 1 -31.22 -20.05 -10.59
N TRP A 2 -31.44 -18.76 -10.45
CA TRP A 2 -30.37 -17.78 -10.58
C TRP A 2 -30.02 -17.20 -9.21
N ARG A 3 -28.73 -16.86 -9.01
CA ARG A 3 -28.21 -16.30 -7.76
C ARG A 3 -27.48 -15.01 -8.07
N ILE A 4 -27.56 -14.05 -7.16
CA ILE A 4 -26.85 -12.78 -7.27
C ILE A 4 -25.65 -12.83 -6.31
N ILE A 5 -24.45 -12.58 -6.84
CA ILE A 5 -23.24 -12.34 -6.06
C ILE A 5 -22.80 -10.91 -6.39
N ALA A 6 -22.59 -10.09 -5.36
CA ALA A 6 -22.14 -8.72 -5.50
C ALA A 6 -20.96 -8.46 -4.55
N THR A 7 -20.04 -7.61 -4.98
CA THR A 7 -18.93 -7.11 -4.15
C THR A 7 -19.14 -5.65 -3.84
N MET A 8 -18.74 -5.22 -2.67
CA MET A 8 -18.82 -3.82 -2.23
C MET A 8 -17.58 -3.47 -1.44
N ASN A 9 -17.02 -2.28 -1.72
CA ASN A 9 -15.96 -1.72 -0.92
C ASN A 9 -16.55 -1.13 0.37
N GLU A 10 -15.98 -1.43 1.53
CA GLU A 10 -16.48 -0.95 2.82
C GLU A 10 -16.39 0.58 2.96
N TYR A 11 -15.40 1.21 2.32
CA TYR A 11 -15.26 2.67 2.30
C TYR A 11 -16.35 3.36 1.44
N ASP A 12 -16.78 2.72 0.37
CA ASP A 12 -17.83 3.23 -0.52
C ASP A 12 -19.23 3.08 0.11
N LYS A 13 -19.36 2.20 1.11
CA LYS A 13 -20.61 1.96 1.82
C LYS A 13 -21.20 3.23 2.42
N ASN A 14 -20.36 4.10 3.00
CA ASN A 14 -20.81 5.36 3.60
C ASN A 14 -21.13 6.44 2.56
N ALA A 15 -20.60 6.33 1.34
CA ALA A 15 -20.80 7.27 0.26
C ALA A 15 -21.94 6.88 -0.67
N LEU A 16 -22.29 5.61 -0.76
CA LEU A 16 -23.18 5.11 -1.78
C LEU A 16 -24.64 4.94 -1.34
N PHE A 17 -24.96 4.75 -0.09
CA PHE A 17 -26.33 4.71 0.47
C PHE A 17 -26.35 4.01 1.83
N ASP A 18 -27.18 4.47 2.74
CA ASP A 18 -27.70 3.66 3.84
C ASP A 18 -28.50 2.48 3.25
N MET A 19 -27.85 1.36 3.05
CA MET A 19 -28.55 0.15 2.66
C MET A 19 -29.61 -0.18 3.69
N SER A 20 -30.88 -0.15 3.28
CA SER A 20 -31.98 -0.41 4.20
C SER A 20 -31.78 -1.76 4.88
N TYR A 21 -32.10 -1.84 6.16
CA TYR A 21 -32.07 -3.09 6.93
C TYR A 21 -32.89 -4.21 6.26
N ALA A 22 -33.96 -3.85 5.53
CA ALA A 22 -34.76 -4.77 4.74
C ALA A 22 -34.02 -5.36 3.54
N PHE A 23 -33.10 -4.62 2.93
CA PHE A 23 -32.24 -5.11 1.86
C PHE A 23 -31.16 -6.05 2.41
N MET A 24 -30.47 -5.65 3.49
CA MET A 24 -29.39 -6.44 4.07
C MET A 24 -29.82 -7.82 4.55
N ARG A 25 -31.05 -7.96 5.07
CA ARG A 25 -31.59 -9.27 5.50
C ARG A 25 -31.81 -10.30 4.38
N ARG A 26 -31.74 -9.87 3.12
CA ARG A 26 -31.94 -10.76 1.95
C ARG A 26 -30.66 -11.33 1.39
N PHE A 27 -29.51 -10.92 1.93
CA PHE A 27 -28.18 -11.35 1.49
C PHE A 27 -27.39 -11.97 2.65
N ALA A 28 -26.60 -12.99 2.33
CA ALA A 28 -25.53 -13.45 3.20
C ALA A 28 -24.34 -12.50 2.99
N ILE A 29 -23.97 -11.74 4.03
CA ILE A 29 -22.85 -10.79 3.95
C ILE A 29 -21.61 -11.51 4.44
N ILE A 30 -20.61 -11.62 3.57
CA ILE A 30 -19.30 -12.16 3.88
C ILE A 30 -18.31 -10.99 3.88
N ARG A 31 -17.70 -10.71 5.03
CA ARG A 31 -16.63 -9.73 5.15
C ARG A 31 -15.31 -10.39 4.77
N VAL A 32 -14.60 -9.81 3.81
CA VAL A 32 -13.28 -10.28 3.40
C VAL A 32 -12.27 -9.22 3.83
N GLY A 33 -11.50 -9.51 4.88
CA GLY A 33 -10.39 -8.67 5.36
C GLY A 33 -9.06 -9.04 4.71
N LEU A 34 -8.00 -8.38 5.19
CA LEU A 34 -6.64 -8.79 4.85
C LEU A 34 -6.33 -10.16 5.48
N PRO A 35 -5.53 -11.01 4.82
CA PRO A 35 -5.11 -12.29 5.42
C PRO A 35 -4.21 -12.07 6.64
N ASP A 36 -4.30 -12.94 7.65
CA ASP A 36 -3.50 -12.84 8.89
C ASP A 36 -1.99 -12.87 8.61
N ASN A 37 -1.56 -13.57 7.55
CA ASN A 37 -0.17 -13.67 7.10
C ASN A 37 0.15 -12.71 5.94
N TYR A 38 -0.48 -11.54 5.91
CA TYR A 38 -0.41 -10.63 4.76
C TYR A 38 1.01 -10.23 4.37
N ALA A 39 1.88 -9.92 5.34
CA ALA A 39 3.28 -9.60 5.08
C ALA A 39 4.03 -10.73 4.36
N ASP A 40 3.76 -11.99 4.73
CA ASP A 40 4.38 -13.14 4.08
C ASP A 40 3.84 -13.39 2.67
N VAL A 41 2.56 -13.14 2.45
CA VAL A 41 1.94 -13.20 1.12
C VAL A 41 2.61 -12.20 0.17
N VAL A 42 2.76 -10.94 0.60
CA VAL A 42 3.45 -9.90 -0.19
C VAL A 42 4.92 -10.26 -0.39
N GLY A 43 5.61 -10.72 0.64
CA GLY A 43 6.98 -11.20 0.55
C GLY A 43 7.15 -12.33 -0.47
N THR A 44 6.21 -13.28 -0.51
CA THR A 44 6.22 -14.37 -1.50
C THR A 44 6.09 -13.84 -2.93
N TRP A 45 5.20 -12.87 -3.18
CA TRP A 45 5.07 -12.25 -4.51
C TRP A 45 6.33 -11.49 -4.93
N ALA A 46 6.91 -10.72 -4.02
CA ALA A 46 8.12 -9.95 -4.30
C ALA A 46 9.34 -10.84 -4.56
N ASN A 47 9.50 -11.93 -3.79
CA ASN A 47 10.55 -12.93 -4.00
C ASN A 47 10.39 -13.66 -5.33
N ALA A 48 9.17 -14.07 -5.69
CA ALA A 48 8.88 -14.69 -6.99
C ALA A 48 9.18 -13.74 -8.16
N ALA A 49 9.09 -12.43 -7.94
CA ALA A 49 9.45 -11.38 -8.89
C ALA A 49 10.95 -11.02 -8.87
N SER A 50 11.77 -11.70 -8.09
CA SER A 50 13.20 -11.43 -7.91
C SER A 50 13.51 -9.99 -7.45
N ILE A 51 12.63 -9.41 -6.64
CA ILE A 51 12.88 -8.12 -5.98
C ILE A 51 13.99 -8.29 -4.94
N MET A 52 14.84 -7.27 -4.78
CA MET A 52 15.95 -7.29 -3.79
C MET A 52 15.45 -7.64 -2.39
N PRO A 53 16.14 -8.54 -1.67
CA PRO A 53 15.73 -8.99 -0.34
C PRO A 53 15.48 -7.86 0.67
N ASP A 54 16.31 -6.81 0.64
CA ASP A 54 16.15 -5.67 1.54
C ASP A 54 14.85 -4.89 1.28
N ILE A 55 14.47 -4.74 0.00
CA ILE A 55 13.19 -4.12 -0.39
C ILE A 55 12.01 -5.00 0.05
N VAL A 56 12.13 -6.32 -0.10
CA VAL A 56 11.11 -7.26 0.38
C VAL A 56 10.94 -7.15 1.89
N THR A 57 12.05 -7.03 2.63
CA THR A 57 12.03 -6.82 4.08
C THR A 57 11.32 -5.54 4.44
N ASN A 58 11.64 -4.41 3.78
CA ASN A 58 10.98 -3.14 4.04
C ASN A 58 9.48 -3.16 3.69
N MET A 59 9.06 -3.82 2.61
CA MET A 59 7.63 -4.04 2.32
C MET A 59 6.92 -4.79 3.46
N LYS A 60 7.57 -5.81 4.03
CA LYS A 60 7.03 -6.57 5.16
C LYS A 60 6.96 -5.73 6.44
N GLU A 61 7.95 -4.89 6.71
CA GLU A 61 7.97 -3.94 7.84
C GLU A 61 6.81 -2.94 7.73
N ILE A 62 6.63 -2.32 6.56
CA ILE A 62 5.49 -1.41 6.31
C ILE A 62 4.16 -2.10 6.65
N ILE A 63 3.98 -3.35 6.23
CA ILE A 63 2.76 -4.10 6.51
C ILE A 63 2.64 -4.40 8.01
N THR A 64 3.69 -4.91 8.64
CA THR A 64 3.65 -5.36 10.03
C THR A 64 3.44 -4.21 11.00
N GLU A 65 4.07 -3.07 10.76
CA GLU A 65 4.09 -1.95 11.69
C GLU A 65 2.92 -0.98 11.52
N HIS A 66 2.36 -0.89 10.29
CA HIS A 66 1.43 0.19 9.97
C HIS A 66 0.04 -0.25 9.54
N MET A 67 -0.21 -1.54 9.21
CA MET A 67 -1.52 -1.99 8.74
C MET A 67 -2.62 -1.89 9.79
N ASN A 68 -2.29 -1.89 11.08
CA ASN A 68 -3.25 -1.65 12.16
C ASN A 68 -3.70 -0.17 12.24
N LYS A 69 -2.90 0.76 11.68
CA LYS A 69 -3.20 2.19 11.63
C LYS A 69 -3.93 2.57 10.34
N ARG A 70 -3.54 1.94 9.24
CA ARG A 70 -4.14 2.12 7.92
C ARG A 70 -4.02 0.85 7.10
N GLU A 71 -5.12 0.20 6.82
CA GLU A 71 -5.15 -0.95 5.91
C GLU A 71 -4.88 -0.51 4.47
N ILE A 72 -3.83 -1.09 3.87
CA ILE A 72 -3.48 -0.90 2.46
C ILE A 72 -3.69 -2.22 1.75
N GLY A 73 -4.59 -2.21 0.78
CA GLY A 73 -5.02 -3.42 0.09
C GLY A 73 -3.89 -4.08 -0.73
N PRO A 74 -4.00 -5.41 -0.95
CA PRO A 74 -2.97 -6.19 -1.66
C PRO A 74 -2.71 -5.72 -3.09
N ALA A 75 -3.68 -5.09 -3.73
CA ALA A 75 -3.53 -4.53 -5.08
C ALA A 75 -2.43 -3.47 -5.15
N ILE A 76 -2.24 -2.67 -4.10
CA ILE A 76 -1.20 -1.63 -4.02
C ILE A 76 0.19 -2.27 -4.06
N PHE A 77 0.46 -3.28 -3.23
CA PHE A 77 1.76 -3.97 -3.23
C PHE A 77 2.01 -4.74 -4.53
N LYS A 78 0.97 -5.34 -5.14
CA LYS A 78 1.09 -5.93 -6.48
C LYS A 78 1.47 -4.89 -7.53
N SER A 79 0.90 -3.70 -7.48
CA SER A 79 1.24 -2.61 -8.40
C SER A 79 2.66 -2.11 -8.19
N ILE A 80 3.13 -1.98 -6.94
CA ILE A 80 4.52 -1.65 -6.61
C ILE A 80 5.47 -2.69 -7.21
N ILE A 81 5.22 -3.99 -7.01
CA ILE A 81 6.05 -5.07 -7.54
C ILE A 81 6.05 -5.05 -9.08
N ALA A 82 4.90 -4.92 -9.71
CA ALA A 82 4.77 -4.87 -11.17
C ALA A 82 5.55 -3.68 -11.76
N TYR A 83 5.41 -2.49 -11.18
CA TYR A 83 6.16 -1.31 -11.57
C TYR A 83 7.67 -1.54 -11.48
N MET A 84 8.14 -2.11 -10.37
CA MET A 84 9.56 -2.41 -10.19
C MET A 84 10.08 -3.40 -11.23
N ILE A 85 9.34 -4.46 -11.55
CA ILE A 85 9.71 -5.43 -12.60
C ILE A 85 9.94 -4.71 -13.93
N ASP A 86 9.03 -3.81 -14.32
CA ASP A 86 9.13 -3.10 -15.58
C ASP A 86 10.29 -2.10 -15.59
N ARG A 87 10.52 -1.38 -14.49
CA ARG A 87 11.65 -0.45 -14.36
C ARG A 87 12.99 -1.15 -14.35
N LEU A 88 13.10 -2.32 -13.74
CA LEU A 88 14.34 -3.11 -13.70
C LEU A 88 14.75 -3.66 -15.07
N LYS A 89 13.85 -3.76 -16.04
CA LYS A 89 14.18 -4.03 -17.45
C LYS A 89 14.96 -2.88 -18.10
N MET A 90 14.84 -1.66 -17.57
CA MET A 90 15.44 -0.44 -18.11
C MET A 90 16.73 -0.05 -17.40
N GLY A 91 17.02 -0.62 -16.22
CA GLY A 91 18.23 -0.31 -15.45
C GLY A 91 18.24 -0.98 -14.08
N SER A 92 19.25 -0.67 -13.27
CA SER A 92 19.52 -1.32 -11.98
C SER A 92 19.40 -0.40 -10.76
N LYS A 93 18.64 0.70 -10.86
CA LYS A 93 18.46 1.66 -9.75
C LYS A 93 17.34 1.19 -8.80
N HIS A 94 17.54 0.08 -8.11
CA HIS A 94 16.51 -0.61 -7.33
C HIS A 94 15.82 0.29 -6.31
N LEU A 95 16.57 1.03 -5.48
CA LEU A 95 16.00 1.90 -4.44
C LEU A 95 15.24 3.09 -5.04
N LEU A 96 15.75 3.69 -6.11
CA LEU A 96 15.05 4.77 -6.80
C LEU A 96 13.73 4.29 -7.40
N TYR A 97 13.73 3.14 -8.08
CA TYR A 97 12.51 2.57 -8.65
C TYR A 97 11.50 2.16 -7.57
N TYR A 98 11.99 1.71 -6.43
CA TYR A 98 11.13 1.46 -5.27
C TYR A 98 10.52 2.74 -4.73
N ALA A 99 11.30 3.80 -4.54
CA ALA A 99 10.81 5.12 -4.12
C ALA A 99 9.78 5.70 -5.11
N GLU A 100 10.01 5.56 -6.42
CA GLU A 100 9.05 5.92 -7.47
C GLU A 100 7.74 5.14 -7.31
N ALA A 101 7.82 3.82 -7.13
CA ALA A 101 6.65 2.96 -6.97
C ALA A 101 5.85 3.31 -5.70
N LEU A 102 6.54 3.54 -4.57
CA LEU A 102 5.90 3.98 -3.34
C LEU A 102 5.20 5.33 -3.53
N SER A 103 5.84 6.27 -4.25
CA SER A 103 5.27 7.59 -4.53
C SER A 103 4.00 7.52 -5.37
N ILE A 104 3.97 6.60 -6.34
CA ILE A 104 2.82 6.45 -7.25
C ILE A 104 1.66 5.70 -6.58
N PHE A 105 1.94 4.64 -5.83
CA PHE A 105 0.90 3.71 -5.38
C PHE A 105 0.60 3.80 -3.88
N LEU A 106 1.61 4.00 -3.01
CA LEU A 106 1.44 4.02 -1.57
C LEU A 106 1.06 5.41 -1.05
N ILE A 107 1.81 6.46 -1.41
CA ILE A 107 1.58 7.82 -0.88
C ILE A 107 0.13 8.30 -1.09
N PRO A 108 -0.53 8.08 -2.24
CA PRO A 108 -1.93 8.47 -2.41
C PRO A 108 -2.89 7.84 -1.40
N GLN A 109 -2.53 6.66 -0.84
CA GLN A 109 -3.33 5.99 0.19
C GLN A 109 -3.22 6.68 1.56
N LEU A 110 -2.22 7.55 1.73
CA LEU A 110 -1.97 8.30 2.95
C LEU A 110 -2.60 9.71 2.93
N GLN A 111 -3.23 10.09 1.83
CA GLN A 111 -3.90 11.40 1.73
C GLN A 111 -5.10 11.48 2.68
N GLY A 112 -5.20 12.58 3.43
CA GLY A 112 -6.29 12.82 4.38
C GLY A 112 -6.22 11.99 5.66
N ILE A 113 -5.07 11.40 5.95
CA ILE A 113 -4.79 10.66 7.20
C ILE A 113 -4.05 11.59 8.17
N ASP A 114 -4.20 11.31 9.47
CA ASP A 114 -3.53 12.06 10.53
C ASP A 114 -2.01 12.09 10.33
N GLU A 115 -1.41 13.25 10.60
CA GLU A 115 0.02 13.49 10.40
C GLU A 115 0.91 12.47 11.11
N ASP A 116 0.60 12.10 12.34
CA ASP A 116 1.38 11.14 13.12
C ASP A 116 1.45 9.77 12.45
N ILE A 117 0.35 9.35 11.80
CA ILE A 117 0.32 8.08 11.05
C ILE A 117 1.19 8.20 9.80
N VAL A 118 1.05 9.30 9.05
CA VAL A 118 1.86 9.54 7.85
C VAL A 118 3.34 9.60 8.19
N ARG A 119 3.73 10.30 9.26
CA ARG A 119 5.11 10.35 9.76
C ARG A 119 5.64 8.96 10.09
N SER A 120 4.88 8.15 10.78
CA SER A 120 5.27 6.78 11.14
C SER A 120 5.57 5.92 9.90
N PHE A 121 4.75 6.00 8.84
CA PHE A 121 5.05 5.36 7.56
C PHE A 121 6.32 5.91 6.91
N ALA A 122 6.45 7.25 6.92
CA ALA A 122 7.57 7.92 6.30
C ALA A 122 8.90 7.57 6.98
N ASP A 123 8.95 7.53 8.30
CA ASP A 123 10.17 7.21 9.08
C ASP A 123 10.72 5.83 8.70
N THR A 124 9.86 4.81 8.61
CA THR A 124 10.23 3.47 8.19
C THR A 124 10.84 3.47 6.78
N ILE A 125 10.22 4.21 5.84
CA ILE A 125 10.65 4.24 4.44
C ILE A 125 11.91 5.11 4.26
N VAL A 126 11.95 6.30 4.86
CA VAL A 126 13.08 7.23 4.77
C VAL A 126 14.34 6.63 5.38
N SER A 127 14.22 5.95 6.52
CA SER A 127 15.32 5.21 7.14
C SER A 127 15.88 4.15 6.20
N PHE A 128 15.02 3.37 5.57
CA PHE A 128 15.41 2.35 4.59
C PHE A 128 16.09 2.95 3.36
N LEU A 129 15.58 4.07 2.83
CA LEU A 129 16.13 4.75 1.65
C LEU A 129 17.39 5.57 1.94
N SER A 130 17.86 5.66 3.18
CA SER A 130 18.95 6.55 3.61
C SER A 130 20.28 6.33 2.87
N SER A 131 20.52 5.12 2.35
CA SER A 131 21.71 4.76 1.57
C SER A 131 21.68 5.31 0.12
N ASP A 132 20.51 5.68 -0.42
CA ASP A 132 20.34 6.30 -1.74
C ASP A 132 19.66 7.67 -1.61
N LYS A 133 20.47 8.72 -1.60
CA LYS A 133 19.98 10.10 -1.42
C LYS A 133 19.01 10.57 -2.51
N ALA A 134 19.12 10.03 -3.74
CA ALA A 134 18.22 10.36 -4.82
C ALA A 134 16.84 9.72 -4.59
N ALA A 135 16.82 8.45 -4.17
CA ALA A 135 15.61 7.74 -3.82
C ALA A 135 14.90 8.37 -2.61
N GLN A 136 15.66 8.68 -1.55
CA GLN A 136 15.15 9.33 -0.35
C GLN A 136 14.51 10.69 -0.67
N LYS A 137 15.25 11.54 -1.40
CA LYS A 137 14.76 12.86 -1.82
C LYS A 137 13.47 12.75 -2.64
N HIS A 138 13.45 11.86 -3.63
CA HIS A 138 12.29 11.64 -4.48
C HIS A 138 11.04 11.27 -3.64
N PHE A 139 11.20 10.36 -2.69
CA PHE A 139 10.09 9.93 -1.82
C PHE A 139 9.58 11.09 -0.95
N VAL A 140 10.47 11.84 -0.26
CA VAL A 140 10.10 12.94 0.64
C VAL A 140 9.40 14.07 -0.11
N GLU A 141 9.92 14.48 -1.28
CA GLU A 141 9.31 15.53 -2.09
C GLU A 141 7.88 15.16 -2.55
N ASN A 142 7.67 13.90 -2.97
CA ASN A 142 6.34 13.44 -3.37
C ASN A 142 5.39 13.27 -2.18
N LEU A 143 5.89 12.82 -1.03
CA LEU A 143 5.09 12.73 0.19
C LEU A 143 4.57 14.13 0.58
N TYR A 144 5.45 15.12 0.63
CA TYR A 144 5.05 16.50 0.91
C TYR A 144 4.04 17.02 -0.11
N ALA A 145 4.28 16.81 -1.40
CA ALA A 145 3.39 17.30 -2.46
C ALA A 145 1.96 16.75 -2.35
N ILE A 146 1.79 15.52 -1.87
CA ILE A 146 0.49 14.84 -1.80
C ILE A 146 -0.18 15.04 -0.44
N THR A 147 0.57 14.95 0.65
CA THR A 147 0.00 14.99 2.01
C THR A 147 0.08 16.37 2.66
N GLY A 148 1.01 17.22 2.22
CA GLY A 148 1.31 18.51 2.84
C GLY A 148 2.19 18.44 4.09
N TYR A 149 2.63 17.23 4.50
CA TYR A 149 3.43 17.03 5.71
C TYR A 149 4.93 16.99 5.40
N LEU A 150 5.70 17.82 6.12
CA LEU A 150 7.17 17.82 6.04
C LEU A 150 7.73 16.69 6.93
N ILE A 151 8.63 15.89 6.36
CA ILE A 151 9.45 14.92 7.07
C ILE A 151 10.87 15.46 7.08
N GLU A 152 11.44 15.66 8.26
CA GLU A 152 12.81 16.16 8.46
C GLU A 152 13.85 15.04 8.30
#